data_1a784e20e6035603bef4ab41be238aa6
#
_entry.id   1a784e20e6035603bef4ab41be238aa6
#
_cell.length_a   1.000
_cell.length_b   1.000
_cell.length_c   1.000
_cell.angle_alpha   90.00
_cell.angle_beta   90.00
_cell.angle_gamma   90.00
#
_symmetry.space_group_name_H-M   'P 1'
#
loop_
_entity.id
_entity.type
_entity.pdbx_description
1 polymer ?
#
loop_
_entity_poly.entity_id
_entity_poly.type
_entity_poly.pdbx_seq_one_letter_code
_entity_poly.pdbx_strand_id
1 'polypeptide(L)'
;MYTKQERMMDEPILYKAYYTMAIATGLRRGELCALRWEDITGPFEFTIRHSRSYVVGQGIVESDTKNHRERIIVIPAQVWEFLMSLRHWQTIRSGKPENNQPIFTDLDGHVPNPDTFTRHLRKLYAKNGFPKEYHLHTLRHYYATYLLQEETSKQVAADLLGHADTAFLERTYCHPQNMAKREAANLMEDLLSPKNIYYQP
;
A
#
# COMPACT_ATOMS: atom_id res chain seq x y z
N MET A 1 -18.47 2.91 -22.00
CA MET A 1 -18.17 3.67 -20.78
C MET A 1 -17.09 2.91 -20.03
N TYR A 2 -15.86 3.41 -19.96
CA TYR A 2 -14.75 2.71 -19.31
C TYR A 2 -15.01 2.57 -17.81
N THR A 3 -14.68 1.41 -17.24
CA THR A 3 -14.75 1.17 -15.80
C THR A 3 -13.74 2.07 -15.07
N LYS A 4 -13.94 2.31 -13.76
CA LYS A 4 -12.98 3.08 -12.93
C LYS A 4 -11.57 2.48 -12.97
N GLN A 5 -11.47 1.17 -13.15
CA GLN A 5 -10.22 0.42 -13.22
C GLN A 5 -9.50 0.63 -14.56
N GLU A 6 -10.24 0.67 -15.68
CA GLU A 6 -9.68 0.93 -17.01
C GLU A 6 -9.09 2.35 -17.12
N ARG A 7 -9.66 3.35 -16.44
CA ARG A 7 -9.13 4.73 -16.45
C ARG A 7 -7.80 4.89 -15.70
N MET A 8 -7.50 4.01 -14.74
CA MET A 8 -6.16 3.95 -14.14
C MET A 8 -5.11 3.37 -15.10
N MET A 9 -5.55 2.65 -16.13
CA MET A 9 -4.65 2.10 -17.16
C MET A 9 -4.06 3.18 -18.09
N ASP A 10 -4.64 4.38 -18.15
CA ASP A 10 -4.14 5.50 -18.96
C ASP A 10 -3.11 6.38 -18.24
N GLU A 11 -2.87 6.09 -16.94
CA GLU A 11 -1.87 6.85 -16.18
C GLU A 11 -0.43 6.52 -16.61
N PRO A 12 0.49 7.49 -16.56
CA PRO A 12 1.90 7.23 -16.81
C PRO A 12 2.45 6.09 -15.95
N ILE A 13 3.36 5.30 -16.50
CA ILE A 13 3.92 4.10 -15.86
C ILE A 13 4.47 4.38 -14.45
N LEU A 14 5.04 5.56 -14.23
CA LEU A 14 5.50 6.00 -12.92
C LEU A 14 4.39 5.98 -11.86
N TYR A 15 3.24 6.58 -12.17
CA TYR A 15 2.11 6.64 -11.24
C TYR A 15 1.43 5.29 -11.06
N LYS A 16 1.34 4.49 -12.13
CA LYS A 16 0.85 3.11 -12.05
C LYS A 16 1.70 2.29 -11.08
N ALA A 17 3.01 2.25 -11.29
CA ALA A 17 3.93 1.50 -10.46
C ALA A 17 3.88 1.97 -9.00
N TYR A 18 3.85 3.30 -8.77
CA TYR A 18 3.80 3.88 -7.44
C TYR A 18 2.51 3.48 -6.68
N TYR A 19 1.33 3.67 -7.30
CA TYR A 19 0.07 3.41 -6.60
C TYR A 19 -0.23 1.92 -6.46
N THR A 20 0.19 1.12 -7.43
CA THR A 20 0.07 -0.34 -7.33
C THR A 20 0.94 -0.87 -6.19
N MET A 21 2.17 -0.36 -6.07
CA MET A 21 3.05 -0.67 -4.93
C MET A 21 2.43 -0.20 -3.61
N ALA A 22 1.87 1.02 -3.56
CA ALA A 22 1.24 1.56 -2.36
C ALA A 22 0.07 0.71 -1.85
N ILE A 23 -0.83 0.27 -2.75
CA ILE A 23 -2.00 -0.52 -2.37
C ILE A 23 -1.64 -1.98 -2.04
N ALA A 24 -0.64 -2.55 -2.71
CA ALA A 24 -0.25 -3.94 -2.52
C ALA A 24 0.65 -4.19 -1.31
N THR A 25 1.23 -3.13 -0.73
CA THR A 25 2.19 -3.26 0.38
C THR A 25 1.82 -2.46 1.62
N GLY A 26 0.93 -1.48 1.47
CA GLY A 26 0.60 -0.56 2.56
C GLY A 26 1.78 0.27 3.06
N LEU A 27 2.87 0.40 2.30
CA LEU A 27 4.04 1.21 2.66
C LEU A 27 3.65 2.66 2.95
N ARG A 28 4.36 3.29 3.88
CA ARG A 28 4.22 4.72 4.13
C ARG A 28 4.70 5.51 2.91
N ARG A 29 4.12 6.69 2.68
CA ARG A 29 4.53 7.59 1.60
C ARG A 29 6.04 7.81 1.56
N GLY A 30 6.63 8.07 2.71
CA GLY A 30 8.06 8.31 2.81
C GLY A 30 8.91 7.09 2.47
N GLU A 31 8.47 5.91 2.88
CA GLU A 31 9.13 4.63 2.56
C GLU A 31 9.08 4.37 1.05
N LEU A 32 7.91 4.54 0.42
CA LEU A 32 7.78 4.42 -1.04
C LEU A 32 8.71 5.39 -1.79
N CYS A 33 8.77 6.65 -1.37
CA CYS A 33 9.62 7.65 -2.02
C CYS A 33 11.11 7.42 -1.79
N ALA A 34 11.48 6.63 -0.78
CA ALA A 34 12.86 6.30 -0.47
C ALA A 34 13.35 5.02 -1.15
N LEU A 35 12.44 4.16 -1.65
CA LEU A 35 12.80 2.89 -2.29
C LEU A 35 13.80 3.08 -3.43
N ARG A 36 14.81 2.22 -3.45
CA ARG A 36 15.88 2.17 -4.44
C ARG A 36 15.91 0.83 -5.15
N TRP A 37 16.56 0.78 -6.30
CA TRP A 37 16.73 -0.49 -7.02
C TRP A 37 17.60 -1.50 -6.27
N GLU A 38 18.50 -1.05 -5.40
CA GLU A 38 19.31 -1.90 -4.52
C GLU A 38 18.55 -2.52 -3.35
N ASP A 39 17.34 -2.02 -3.05
CA ASP A 39 16.47 -2.58 -2.01
C ASP A 39 15.82 -3.89 -2.43
N ILE A 40 15.94 -4.27 -3.70
CA ILE A 40 15.53 -5.59 -4.20
C ILE A 40 16.55 -6.62 -3.68
N THR A 41 16.13 -7.43 -2.71
CA THR A 41 16.99 -8.41 -2.04
C THR A 41 16.73 -9.85 -2.44
N GLY A 42 15.66 -10.09 -3.19
CA GLY A 42 15.29 -11.40 -3.71
C GLY A 42 14.21 -11.31 -4.79
N PRO A 43 13.78 -12.43 -5.37
CA PRO A 43 12.65 -12.46 -6.29
C PRO A 43 11.38 -11.93 -5.61
N PHE A 44 10.84 -10.81 -6.10
CA PHE A 44 9.68 -10.12 -5.54
C PHE A 44 9.86 -9.55 -4.13
N GLU A 45 11.10 -9.50 -3.61
CA GLU A 45 11.40 -9.07 -2.24
C GLU A 45 12.09 -7.72 -2.21
N PHE A 46 11.66 -6.88 -1.26
CA PHE A 46 12.26 -5.58 -0.96
C PHE A 46 12.58 -5.48 0.52
N THR A 47 13.75 -4.94 0.83
CA THR A 47 14.09 -4.54 2.20
C THR A 47 13.82 -3.05 2.37
N ILE A 48 12.95 -2.71 3.30
CA ILE A 48 12.58 -1.32 3.61
C ILE A 48 13.52 -0.77 4.67
N ARG A 49 14.38 0.20 4.26
CA ARG A 49 15.45 0.78 5.09
C ARG A 49 15.22 2.25 5.41
N HIS A 50 14.73 3.00 4.41
CA HIS A 50 14.73 4.46 4.47
C HIS A 50 13.33 5.06 4.32
N SER A 51 13.22 6.32 4.71
CA SER A 51 12.02 7.12 4.53
C SER A 51 12.40 8.53 4.10
N ARG A 52 11.66 9.11 3.16
CA ARG A 52 11.85 10.49 2.67
C ARG A 52 10.68 11.37 3.04
N SER A 53 10.99 12.57 3.50
CA SER A 53 10.01 13.62 3.77
C SER A 53 10.46 14.94 3.15
N TYR A 54 9.52 15.85 2.96
CA TYR A 54 9.84 17.22 2.60
C TYR A 54 9.74 18.10 3.84
N VAL A 55 10.80 18.80 4.15
CA VAL A 55 10.87 19.75 5.27
C VAL A 55 11.03 21.14 4.72
N VAL A 56 10.17 22.06 5.13
CA VAL A 56 10.21 23.46 4.70
C VAL A 56 11.57 24.07 5.11
N GLY A 57 12.25 24.68 4.16
CA GLY A 57 13.57 25.27 4.36
C GLY A 57 14.75 24.30 4.24
N GLN A 58 14.54 23.00 4.28
CA GLN A 58 15.59 21.99 4.11
C GLN A 58 15.44 21.15 2.84
N GLY A 59 14.24 21.16 2.22
CA GLY A 59 13.97 20.35 1.04
C GLY A 59 13.64 18.89 1.36
N ILE A 60 14.09 17.96 0.51
CA ILE A 60 13.91 16.52 0.71
C ILE A 60 14.94 16.02 1.73
N VAL A 61 14.45 15.46 2.83
CA VAL A 61 15.26 14.85 3.88
C VAL A 61 15.02 13.36 3.88
N GLU A 62 16.09 12.58 3.87
CA GLU A 62 16.06 11.14 4.03
C GLU A 62 16.49 10.76 5.45
N SER A 63 15.81 9.81 6.04
CA SER A 63 16.10 9.26 7.35
C SER A 63 15.87 7.75 7.32
N ASP A 64 16.38 7.05 8.32
CA ASP A 64 15.99 5.67 8.55
C ASP A 64 14.49 5.55 8.82
N THR A 65 13.97 4.34 8.70
CA THR A 65 12.56 4.07 9.07
C THR A 65 12.32 4.50 10.53
N LYS A 66 11.11 4.98 10.81
CA LYS A 66 10.72 5.60 12.10
C LYS A 66 11.13 4.81 13.35
N ASN A 67 11.31 3.49 13.21
CA ASN A 67 11.68 2.61 14.33
C ASN A 67 13.08 2.03 14.16
N HIS A 68 13.91 2.53 13.23
CA HIS A 68 15.23 2.01 12.88
C HIS A 68 15.25 0.48 12.62
N ARG A 69 14.10 -0.08 12.23
CA ARG A 69 13.96 -1.50 11.88
C ARG A 69 13.79 -1.67 10.39
N GLU A 70 14.72 -2.39 9.82
CA GLU A 70 14.56 -2.92 8.48
C GLU A 70 13.48 -4.00 8.49
N ARG A 71 12.72 -4.10 7.42
CA ARG A 71 11.78 -5.18 7.21
C ARG A 71 11.74 -5.60 5.76
N ILE A 72 11.48 -6.88 5.54
CA ILE A 72 11.29 -7.43 4.21
C ILE A 72 9.81 -7.41 3.89
N ILE A 73 9.48 -6.97 2.67
CA ILE A 73 8.16 -7.11 2.08
C ILE A 73 8.26 -7.96 0.83
N VAL A 74 7.22 -8.73 0.58
CA VAL A 74 7.06 -9.50 -0.66
C VAL A 74 5.93 -8.89 -1.46
N ILE A 75 6.15 -8.67 -2.76
CA ILE A 75 5.17 -8.04 -3.63
C ILE A 75 4.56 -9.05 -4.61
N PRO A 76 3.29 -8.88 -5.01
CA PRO A 76 2.67 -9.70 -6.05
C PRO A 76 3.39 -9.57 -7.40
N ALA A 77 3.36 -10.65 -8.21
CA ALA A 77 3.97 -10.67 -9.54
C ALA A 77 3.51 -9.50 -10.43
N GLN A 78 2.23 -9.15 -10.40
CA GLN A 78 1.70 -8.03 -11.16
C GLN A 78 2.35 -6.69 -10.79
N VAL A 79 2.65 -6.47 -9.51
CA VAL A 79 3.36 -5.25 -9.06
C VAL A 79 4.79 -5.25 -9.56
N TRP A 80 5.44 -6.41 -9.52
CA TRP A 80 6.78 -6.61 -10.07
C TRP A 80 6.85 -6.27 -11.56
N GLU A 81 5.88 -6.71 -12.34
CA GLU A 81 5.79 -6.39 -13.78
C GLU A 81 5.71 -4.88 -14.03
N PHE A 82 4.92 -4.14 -13.26
CA PHE A 82 4.88 -2.68 -13.37
C PHE A 82 6.20 -2.02 -12.99
N LEU A 83 6.90 -2.51 -11.97
CA LEU A 83 8.21 -1.99 -11.60
C LEU A 83 9.26 -2.28 -12.66
N MET A 84 9.26 -3.48 -13.23
CA MET A 84 10.20 -3.83 -14.32
C MET A 84 9.90 -3.03 -15.59
N SER A 85 8.64 -2.77 -15.89
CA SER A 85 8.25 -1.87 -16.98
C SER A 85 8.72 -0.43 -16.73
N LEU A 86 8.62 0.06 -15.49
CA LEU A 86 9.17 1.37 -15.10
C LEU A 86 10.69 1.40 -15.28
N ARG A 87 11.40 0.36 -14.81
CA ARG A 87 12.87 0.26 -14.98
C ARG A 87 13.28 0.25 -16.44
N HIS A 88 12.57 -0.50 -17.26
CA HIS A 88 12.81 -0.55 -18.72
C HIS A 88 12.59 0.82 -19.35
N TRP A 89 11.50 1.51 -18.99
CA TRP A 89 11.21 2.85 -19.47
C TRP A 89 12.29 3.87 -19.07
N GLN A 90 12.77 3.83 -17.81
CA GLN A 90 13.89 4.65 -17.34
C GLN A 90 15.17 4.36 -18.13
N THR A 91 15.45 3.06 -18.41
CA THR A 91 16.61 2.64 -19.18
C THR A 91 16.61 3.23 -20.60
N ILE A 92 15.48 3.24 -21.28
CA ILE A 92 15.36 3.81 -22.63
C ILE A 92 15.60 5.32 -22.63
N ARG A 93 15.15 6.02 -21.61
CA ARG A 93 15.21 7.50 -21.58
C ARG A 93 16.53 8.06 -21.06
N SER A 94 17.07 7.47 -20.01
CA SER A 94 18.19 8.05 -19.25
C SER A 94 19.37 7.07 -19.08
N GLY A 95 19.32 5.91 -19.74
CA GLY A 95 20.27 4.83 -19.50
C GLY A 95 19.85 3.96 -18.31
N LYS A 96 20.54 2.83 -18.13
CA LYS A 96 20.23 1.88 -17.04
C LYS A 96 20.34 2.57 -15.69
N PRO A 97 19.29 2.56 -14.86
CA PRO A 97 19.36 3.14 -13.52
C PRO A 97 20.46 2.48 -12.69
N GLU A 98 21.21 3.28 -11.95
CA GLU A 98 22.13 2.77 -10.94
C GLU A 98 21.36 2.08 -9.79
N ASN A 99 22.02 1.12 -9.13
CA ASN A 99 21.34 0.37 -8.07
C ASN A 99 20.90 1.25 -6.91
N ASN A 100 21.71 2.25 -6.52
CA ASN A 100 21.38 3.20 -5.47
C ASN A 100 20.38 4.29 -5.89
N GLN A 101 19.95 4.30 -7.16
CA GLN A 101 18.99 5.27 -7.66
C GLN A 101 17.59 4.96 -7.13
N PRO A 102 16.82 5.99 -6.69
CA PRO A 102 15.43 5.82 -6.31
C PRO A 102 14.57 5.27 -7.45
N ILE A 103 13.64 4.39 -7.11
CA ILE A 103 12.73 3.77 -8.08
C ILE A 103 11.80 4.81 -8.70
N PHE A 104 11.21 5.67 -7.87
CA PHE A 104 10.19 6.62 -8.29
C PHE A 104 10.79 8.00 -8.55
N THR A 105 11.41 8.15 -9.73
CA THR A 105 11.98 9.40 -10.23
C THR A 105 11.10 10.00 -11.33
N ASP A 106 11.22 11.31 -11.53
CA ASP A 106 10.64 11.96 -12.70
C ASP A 106 11.37 11.62 -14.01
N LEU A 107 10.97 12.27 -15.11
CA LEU A 107 11.52 12.03 -16.43
C LEU A 107 13.01 12.36 -16.55
N ASP A 108 13.50 13.23 -15.72
CA ASP A 108 14.87 13.72 -15.70
C ASP A 108 15.74 13.00 -14.67
N GLY A 109 15.17 11.97 -14.00
CA GLY A 109 15.85 11.19 -12.96
C GLY A 109 15.85 11.83 -11.59
N HIS A 110 15.20 12.99 -11.41
CA HIS A 110 15.11 13.63 -10.12
C HIS A 110 14.06 12.95 -9.22
N VAL A 111 14.30 12.97 -7.92
CA VAL A 111 13.35 12.50 -6.92
C VAL A 111 12.26 13.54 -6.74
N PRO A 112 10.99 13.23 -7.09
CA PRO A 112 9.91 14.17 -6.88
C PRO A 112 9.70 14.47 -5.39
N ASN A 113 9.23 15.67 -5.09
CA ASN A 113 8.70 15.93 -3.75
C ASN A 113 7.61 14.91 -3.42
N PRO A 114 7.65 14.25 -2.24
CA PRO A 114 6.66 13.24 -1.83
C PRO A 114 5.21 13.70 -1.97
N ASP A 115 4.95 15.01 -1.84
CA ASP A 115 3.62 15.58 -2.03
C ASP A 115 3.13 15.55 -3.48
N THR A 116 4.03 15.37 -4.45
CA THR A 116 3.66 15.26 -5.87
C THR A 116 2.73 14.06 -6.10
N PHE A 117 3.06 12.90 -5.54
CA PHE A 117 2.22 11.71 -5.63
C PHE A 117 0.87 11.91 -4.92
N THR A 118 0.87 12.54 -3.76
CA THR A 118 -0.38 12.83 -3.02
C THR A 118 -1.29 13.78 -3.81
N ARG A 119 -0.73 14.84 -4.41
CA ARG A 119 -1.49 15.79 -5.24
C ARG A 119 -2.03 15.14 -6.50
N HIS A 120 -1.22 14.31 -7.15
CA HIS A 120 -1.63 13.57 -8.35
C HIS A 120 -2.78 12.60 -8.03
N LEU A 121 -2.66 11.81 -6.96
CA LEU A 121 -3.72 10.88 -6.54
C LEU A 121 -5.03 11.59 -6.24
N ARG A 122 -4.99 12.75 -5.56
CA ARG A 122 -6.18 13.56 -5.30
C ARG A 122 -6.87 14.02 -6.59
N LYS A 123 -6.09 14.45 -7.60
CA LYS A 123 -6.64 14.82 -8.91
C LYS A 123 -7.27 13.61 -9.61
N LEU A 124 -6.60 12.46 -9.57
CA LEU A 124 -7.08 11.20 -10.14
C LEU A 124 -8.41 10.78 -9.48
N TYR A 125 -8.48 10.83 -8.15
CA TYR A 125 -9.70 10.52 -7.41
C TYR A 125 -10.84 11.50 -7.73
N ALA A 126 -10.57 12.80 -7.74
CA ALA A 126 -11.57 13.81 -8.11
C ALA A 126 -12.11 13.60 -9.52
N LYS A 127 -11.24 13.32 -10.50
CA LYS A 127 -11.61 13.02 -11.90
C LYS A 127 -12.53 11.79 -12.01
N ASN A 128 -12.39 10.83 -11.09
CA ASN A 128 -13.14 9.58 -11.09
C ASN A 128 -14.31 9.55 -10.07
N GLY A 129 -14.64 10.67 -9.44
CA GLY A 129 -15.78 10.80 -8.53
C GLY A 129 -15.60 10.04 -7.21
N PHE A 130 -14.37 9.89 -6.74
CA PHE A 130 -14.11 9.38 -5.39
C PHE A 130 -14.30 10.46 -4.34
N PRO A 131 -14.66 10.09 -3.10
CA PRO A 131 -14.77 11.03 -1.98
C PRO A 131 -13.47 11.79 -1.73
N LYS A 132 -13.57 13.07 -1.30
CA LYS A 132 -12.41 13.94 -1.04
C LYS A 132 -11.54 13.47 0.12
N GLU A 133 -12.10 12.65 1.00
CA GLU A 133 -11.42 12.05 2.16
C GLU A 133 -10.40 10.99 1.74
N TYR A 134 -10.52 10.44 0.52
CA TYR A 134 -9.60 9.44 0.02
C TYR A 134 -8.29 10.08 -0.39
N HIS A 135 -7.21 9.56 0.17
CA HIS A 135 -5.86 10.04 -0.04
C HIS A 135 -4.86 8.87 0.06
N LEU A 136 -3.58 9.12 -0.09
CA LEU A 136 -2.57 8.07 -0.14
C LEU A 136 -2.56 7.17 1.11
N HIS A 137 -2.78 7.74 2.30
CA HIS A 137 -2.85 6.97 3.53
C HIS A 137 -4.06 6.02 3.60
N THR A 138 -5.13 6.34 2.86
CA THR A 138 -6.31 5.47 2.72
C THR A 138 -5.96 4.14 2.04
N LEU A 139 -4.99 4.12 1.11
CA LEU A 139 -4.52 2.87 0.49
C LEU A 139 -3.87 1.95 1.52
N ARG A 140 -3.09 2.52 2.44
CA ARG A 140 -2.49 1.77 3.55
C ARG A 140 -3.55 1.25 4.53
N HIS A 141 -4.58 2.05 4.83
CA HIS A 141 -5.71 1.59 5.65
C HIS A 141 -6.45 0.45 4.96
N TYR A 142 -6.69 0.56 3.67
CA TYR A 142 -7.29 -0.52 2.88
C TYR A 142 -6.48 -1.82 2.98
N TYR A 143 -5.17 -1.74 2.74
CA TYR A 143 -4.27 -2.90 2.83
C TYR A 143 -4.32 -3.56 4.22
N ALA A 144 -4.23 -2.77 5.28
CA ALA A 144 -4.28 -3.27 6.65
C ALA A 144 -5.63 -3.94 6.98
N THR A 145 -6.74 -3.32 6.57
CA THR A 145 -8.09 -3.87 6.76
C THR A 145 -8.25 -5.18 5.99
N TYR A 146 -7.79 -5.21 4.75
CA TYR A 146 -7.85 -6.40 3.90
C TYR A 146 -7.08 -7.58 4.51
N LEU A 147 -5.84 -7.36 4.98
CA LEU A 147 -5.05 -8.42 5.64
C LEU A 147 -5.77 -9.01 6.85
N LEU A 148 -6.43 -8.16 7.65
CA LEU A 148 -7.15 -8.61 8.84
C LEU A 148 -8.46 -9.32 8.50
N GLN A 149 -9.12 -8.96 7.41
CA GLN A 149 -10.32 -9.64 6.90
C GLN A 149 -9.99 -11.03 6.35
N GLU A 150 -8.82 -11.17 5.70
CA GLU A 150 -8.29 -12.46 5.19
C GLU A 150 -7.57 -13.27 6.29
N GLU A 151 -7.89 -13.03 7.55
CA GLU A 151 -7.38 -13.77 8.71
C GLU A 151 -5.85 -13.81 8.85
N THR A 152 -5.13 -12.90 8.19
CA THR A 152 -3.69 -12.75 8.41
C THR A 152 -3.42 -12.44 9.87
N SER A 153 -2.47 -13.12 10.49
CA SER A 153 -2.16 -12.89 11.90
C SER A 153 -1.81 -11.43 12.14
N LYS A 154 -2.29 -10.87 13.26
CA LYS A 154 -2.03 -9.47 13.63
C LYS A 154 -0.55 -9.14 13.71
N GLN A 155 0.26 -10.12 14.11
CA GLN A 155 1.72 -9.95 14.18
C GLN A 155 2.32 -9.78 12.79
N VAL A 156 1.93 -10.61 11.81
CA VAL A 156 2.40 -10.50 10.42
C VAL A 156 1.92 -9.19 9.80
N ALA A 157 0.66 -8.81 10.02
CA ALA A 157 0.14 -7.53 9.52
C ALA A 157 0.87 -6.32 10.14
N ALA A 158 1.20 -6.36 11.43
CA ALA A 158 1.99 -5.32 12.10
C ALA A 158 3.40 -5.22 11.52
N ASP A 159 4.05 -6.35 11.30
CA ASP A 159 5.39 -6.45 10.73
C ASP A 159 5.44 -5.87 9.31
N LEU A 160 4.53 -6.30 8.43
CA LEU A 160 4.42 -5.79 7.06
C LEU A 160 4.19 -4.27 7.02
N LEU A 161 3.37 -3.77 7.93
CA LEU A 161 3.10 -2.34 8.06
C LEU A 161 4.23 -1.57 8.78
N GLY A 162 5.18 -2.24 9.42
CA GLY A 162 6.24 -1.60 10.20
C GLY A 162 5.69 -0.89 11.44
N HIS A 163 4.73 -1.50 12.14
CA HIS A 163 4.24 -1.07 13.44
C HIS A 163 5.06 -1.74 14.54
N ALA A 164 5.34 -1.00 15.60
CA ALA A 164 6.12 -1.52 16.73
C ALA A 164 5.34 -2.55 17.55
N ASP A 165 4.00 -2.46 17.54
CA ASP A 165 3.10 -3.36 18.25
C ASP A 165 1.78 -3.55 17.49
N THR A 166 1.01 -4.57 17.90
CA THR A 166 -0.30 -4.89 17.35
C THR A 166 -1.41 -3.97 17.89
N ALA A 167 -1.16 -3.24 18.99
CA ALA A 167 -2.18 -2.42 19.66
C ALA A 167 -2.70 -1.28 18.77
N PHE A 168 -1.87 -0.78 17.87
CA PHE A 168 -2.30 0.21 16.87
C PHE A 168 -3.30 -0.41 15.89
N LEU A 169 -3.04 -1.63 15.40
CA LEU A 169 -3.97 -2.34 14.51
C LEU A 169 -5.30 -2.61 15.21
N GLU A 170 -5.26 -3.03 16.45
CA GLU A 170 -6.47 -3.29 17.24
C GLU A 170 -7.34 -2.06 17.41
N ARG A 171 -6.74 -0.92 17.75
CA ARG A 171 -7.47 0.35 17.93
C ARG A 171 -8.01 0.92 16.63
N THR A 172 -7.26 0.79 15.55
CA THR A 172 -7.59 1.43 14.27
C THR A 172 -8.57 0.59 13.46
N TYR A 173 -8.57 -0.73 13.62
CA TYR A 173 -9.32 -1.69 12.81
C TYR A 173 -10.35 -2.51 13.62
N CYS A 174 -10.81 -2.01 14.77
CA CYS A 174 -11.86 -2.66 15.58
C CYS A 174 -13.23 -2.81 14.88
N HIS A 175 -13.44 -2.20 13.71
CA HIS A 175 -14.68 -2.36 12.94
C HIS A 175 -14.91 -3.80 12.42
N PRO A 176 -13.92 -4.59 12.02
CA PRO A 176 -14.14 -6.00 11.67
C PRO A 176 -14.73 -6.82 12.80
N GLN A 177 -14.36 -6.53 14.06
CA GLN A 177 -14.92 -7.24 15.22
C GLN A 177 -16.42 -7.01 15.42
N ASN A 178 -16.94 -5.86 15.04
CA ASN A 178 -18.38 -5.59 15.13
C ASN A 178 -19.16 -6.28 14.01
N MET A 179 -18.56 -6.47 12.83
CA MET A 179 -19.15 -7.30 11.77
C MET A 179 -19.13 -8.77 12.17
N ALA A 180 -18.00 -9.29 12.62
CA ALA A 180 -17.88 -10.66 13.10
C ALA A 180 -18.83 -10.95 14.28
N LYS A 181 -19.04 -9.99 15.18
CA LYS A 181 -20.05 -10.14 16.27
C LYS A 181 -21.48 -10.18 15.74
N ARG A 182 -21.80 -9.43 14.68
CA ARG A 182 -23.11 -9.50 14.02
C ARG A 182 -23.30 -10.83 13.29
N GLU A 183 -22.28 -11.28 12.56
CA GLU A 183 -22.29 -12.59 11.90
C GLU A 183 -22.46 -13.73 12.90
N ALA A 184 -21.73 -13.69 14.01
CA ALA A 184 -21.90 -14.66 15.11
C ALA A 184 -23.31 -14.58 15.72
N ALA A 185 -23.89 -13.40 15.88
CA ALA A 185 -25.26 -13.26 16.35
C ALA A 185 -26.27 -13.82 15.34
N ASN A 186 -26.09 -13.57 14.03
CA ASN A 186 -26.94 -14.11 12.97
C ASN A 186 -26.85 -15.65 12.92
N LEU A 187 -25.65 -16.23 13.08
CA LEU A 187 -25.48 -17.69 13.18
C LEU A 187 -26.22 -18.28 14.36
N MET A 188 -26.25 -17.57 15.51
CA MET A 188 -27.04 -18.00 16.67
C MET A 188 -28.53 -17.84 16.44
N GLU A 189 -28.96 -16.80 15.72
CA GLU A 189 -30.36 -16.58 15.36
C GLU A 189 -30.87 -17.69 14.42
N ASP A 190 -30.05 -18.10 13.45
CA ASP A 190 -30.36 -19.24 12.59
C ASP A 190 -30.44 -20.57 13.37
N LEU A 191 -29.53 -20.78 14.33
CA LEU A 191 -29.54 -21.95 15.20
C LEU A 191 -30.78 -22.02 16.10
N LEU A 192 -31.23 -20.88 16.59
CA LEU A 192 -32.40 -20.73 17.48
C LEU A 192 -33.71 -20.60 16.70
N SER A 193 -33.66 -20.60 15.36
CA SER A 193 -34.88 -20.49 14.56
C SER A 193 -35.78 -21.72 14.78
N PRO A 194 -37.12 -21.55 14.80
CA PRO A 194 -38.06 -22.66 15.04
C PRO A 194 -37.92 -23.84 14.07
N LYS A 195 -37.33 -23.64 12.90
CA LYS A 195 -37.08 -24.71 11.91
C LYS A 195 -36.04 -25.73 12.37
N ASN A 196 -35.11 -25.38 13.27
CA ASN A 196 -34.05 -26.26 13.74
C ASN A 196 -34.35 -26.91 15.09
N ILE A 197 -35.34 -26.37 15.82
CA ILE A 197 -35.70 -26.91 17.16
C ILE A 197 -36.61 -28.13 17.08
N TYR A 198 -37.25 -28.41 15.95
CA TYR A 198 -38.25 -29.48 15.80
C TYR A 198 -37.77 -30.73 15.03
N TYR A 199 -36.47 -30.88 14.79
CA TYR A 199 -35.93 -32.11 14.19
C TYR A 199 -34.93 -32.78 15.13
N GLN A 200 -35.47 -33.52 16.12
CA GLN A 200 -34.85 -34.74 16.62
C GLN A 200 -35.91 -35.84 16.63
N PRO A 201 -35.69 -36.97 15.91
CA PRO A 201 -36.52 -38.13 15.98
C PRO A 201 -36.33 -38.87 17.29
#